data_82095e20e6ef325c25db0461f24224fa
#
_entry.id   82095e20e6ef325c25db0461f24224fa
#
_cell.length_a   1.000
_cell.length_b   1.000
_cell.length_c   1.000
_cell.angle_alpha   90.00
_cell.angle_beta   90.00
_cell.angle_gamma   90.00
#
_symmetry.space_group_name_H-M   'P 1'
#
loop_
_entity.id
_entity.type
_entity.pdbx_description
1 polymer ?
#
loop_
_entity_poly.entity_id
_entity_poly.type
_entity_poly.pdbx_seq_one_letter_code
_entity_poly.pdbx_strand_id
1 'polypeptide(L)'
;MFYPVFLIIYYLASCLALLFYRRNFPFLSKKVWYISWFFVTFIFWVTRPAAAYLPDYVLKALSMFGGYWSFFLYYTLLLFLIHSVVLFVLKRLKKTDLQVKYYSLFITKAGLVIIFLCMIIGTFEAYSPVVRHEIITTKKITAPIRIVLISDLHLGTFLGKEYCEKMVERINSENPDLILIAGDIIDDRYAIVKRQTSIEPLGMLKAKSGVAAVLGNHDYFDRKTDEEVHDLKNLGISVLINESKEFDEIFVVGLKDFSKDQSSNNLDTYFTNHKNKFLILLDHQPRRIIEASKDGYDLYLAGHTHGGAF
;
A
#
# COMPACT_ATOMS: atom_id res chain seq x y z
N MET A 1 11.76 18.06 -7.40
CA MET A 1 12.88 18.50 -6.54
C MET A 1 13.27 17.47 -5.47
N PHE A 2 12.37 16.64 -4.96
CA PHE A 2 12.65 15.64 -3.92
C PHE A 2 13.42 14.38 -4.38
N TYR A 3 13.26 13.98 -5.64
CA TYR A 3 13.84 12.73 -6.17
C TYR A 3 15.37 12.62 -6.05
N PRO A 4 16.18 13.64 -6.41
CA PRO A 4 17.64 13.56 -6.25
C PRO A 4 18.09 13.49 -4.79
N VAL A 5 17.41 14.20 -3.89
CA VAL A 5 17.73 14.18 -2.45
C VAL A 5 17.47 12.79 -1.87
N PHE A 6 16.34 12.18 -2.24
CA PHE A 6 16.00 10.83 -1.81
C PHE A 6 17.02 9.80 -2.32
N LEU A 7 17.47 9.91 -3.56
CA LEU A 7 18.54 9.08 -4.13
C LEU A 7 19.82 9.16 -3.33
N ILE A 8 20.23 10.37 -2.96
CA ILE A 8 21.45 10.58 -2.15
C ILE A 8 21.31 9.91 -0.79
N ILE A 9 20.18 10.12 -0.10
CA ILE A 9 19.91 9.53 1.21
C ILE A 9 19.92 8.00 1.13
N TYR A 10 19.24 7.43 0.13
CA TYR A 10 19.19 5.99 -0.10
C TYR A 10 20.58 5.40 -0.36
N TYR A 11 21.40 6.07 -1.17
CA TYR A 11 22.77 5.66 -1.45
C TYR A 11 23.66 5.72 -0.19
N LEU A 12 23.56 6.80 0.58
CA LEU A 12 24.30 6.95 1.83
C LEU A 12 23.89 5.87 2.86
N ALA A 13 22.59 5.58 2.96
CA ALA A 13 22.07 4.50 3.79
C ALA A 13 22.62 3.13 3.37
N SER A 14 22.68 2.88 2.06
CA SER A 14 23.27 1.66 1.50
C SER A 14 24.77 1.54 1.78
N CYS A 15 25.52 2.62 1.67
CA CYS A 15 26.95 2.64 2.03
C CYS A 15 27.15 2.36 3.53
N LEU A 16 26.33 2.96 4.40
CA LEU A 16 26.37 2.73 5.84
C LEU A 16 26.09 1.25 6.18
N ALA A 17 25.09 0.64 5.53
CA ALA A 17 24.76 -0.77 5.69
C ALA A 17 25.94 -1.68 5.28
N LEU A 18 26.60 -1.41 4.16
CA LEU A 18 27.79 -2.15 3.74
C LEU A 18 28.93 -2.01 4.75
N LEU A 19 29.21 -0.80 5.24
CA LEU A 19 30.23 -0.56 6.26
C LEU A 19 29.93 -1.28 7.56
N PHE A 20 28.64 -1.32 7.96
CA PHE A 20 28.17 -2.05 9.11
C PHE A 20 28.44 -3.55 9.01
N TYR A 21 28.02 -4.18 7.92
CA TYR A 21 28.23 -5.62 7.75
C TYR A 21 29.71 -6.00 7.57
N ARG A 22 30.51 -5.17 6.90
CA ARG A 22 31.95 -5.41 6.71
C ARG A 22 32.71 -5.60 8.03
N ARG A 23 32.27 -4.94 9.12
CA ARG A 23 32.90 -5.09 10.44
C ARG A 23 32.82 -6.51 10.99
N ASN A 24 31.70 -7.19 10.75
CA ASN A 24 31.44 -8.54 11.25
C ASN A 24 31.68 -9.64 10.20
N PHE A 25 31.73 -9.26 8.93
CA PHE A 25 31.95 -10.15 7.78
C PHE A 25 33.10 -9.64 6.90
N PRO A 26 34.37 -9.92 7.26
CA PRO A 26 35.54 -9.38 6.56
C PRO A 26 35.62 -9.72 5.07
N PHE A 27 34.99 -10.82 4.61
CA PHE A 27 34.95 -11.18 3.20
C PHE A 27 34.26 -10.11 2.33
N LEU A 28 33.35 -9.31 2.91
CA LEU A 28 32.71 -8.18 2.23
C LEU A 28 33.68 -7.02 1.94
N SER A 29 34.92 -7.08 2.42
CA SER A 29 35.95 -6.10 2.10
C SER A 29 36.60 -6.29 0.74
N LYS A 30 36.32 -7.38 0.02
CA LYS A 30 36.83 -7.61 -1.34
C LYS A 30 36.14 -6.68 -2.35
N LYS A 31 36.90 -6.16 -3.32
CA LYS A 31 36.41 -5.21 -4.37
C LYS A 31 35.13 -5.68 -5.08
N VAL A 32 35.02 -6.99 -5.36
CA VAL A 32 33.87 -7.57 -6.01
C VAL A 32 32.56 -7.28 -5.26
N TRP A 33 32.57 -7.34 -3.92
CA TRP A 33 31.37 -7.09 -3.10
C TRP A 33 30.95 -5.62 -3.10
N TYR A 34 31.90 -4.66 -3.18
CA TYR A 34 31.55 -3.25 -3.33
C TYR A 34 30.87 -2.98 -4.67
N ILE A 35 31.38 -3.57 -5.74
CA ILE A 35 30.82 -3.44 -7.07
C ILE A 35 29.41 -4.06 -7.11
N SER A 36 29.25 -5.30 -6.62
CA SER A 36 27.97 -5.99 -6.57
C SER A 36 26.95 -5.21 -5.73
N TRP A 37 27.34 -4.73 -4.56
CA TRP A 37 26.49 -3.93 -3.68
C TRP A 37 26.01 -2.65 -4.35
N PHE A 38 26.90 -1.97 -5.07
CA PHE A 38 26.55 -0.78 -5.84
C PHE A 38 25.48 -1.09 -6.89
N PHE A 39 25.69 -2.09 -7.74
CA PHE A 39 24.71 -2.46 -8.75
C PHE A 39 23.36 -2.86 -8.17
N VAL A 40 23.35 -3.68 -7.11
CA VAL A 40 22.15 -4.12 -6.42
C VAL A 40 21.38 -2.92 -5.86
N THR A 41 22.06 -1.97 -5.25
CA THR A 41 21.44 -0.76 -4.71
C THR A 41 20.74 0.08 -5.77
N PHE A 42 21.29 0.14 -6.99
CA PHE A 42 20.72 0.94 -8.08
C PHE A 42 19.61 0.27 -8.87
N ILE A 43 19.42 -1.06 -8.75
CA ILE A 43 18.39 -1.78 -9.52
C ILE A 43 17.02 -1.14 -9.36
N PHE A 44 16.58 -0.87 -8.13
CA PHE A 44 15.27 -0.27 -7.84
C PHE A 44 15.05 1.06 -8.58
N TRP A 45 16.09 1.91 -8.61
CA TRP A 45 16.03 3.25 -9.19
C TRP A 45 16.09 3.27 -10.71
N VAL A 46 16.79 2.31 -11.31
CA VAL A 46 16.89 2.17 -12.77
C VAL A 46 15.64 1.50 -13.33
N THR A 47 15.01 0.60 -12.58
CA THR A 47 13.84 -0.15 -13.03
C THR A 47 12.66 0.76 -13.35
N ARG A 48 12.35 1.75 -12.49
CA ARG A 48 11.20 2.66 -12.70
C ARG A 48 11.28 3.49 -13.99
N PRO A 49 12.38 4.21 -14.31
CA PRO A 49 12.48 4.92 -15.59
C PRO A 49 12.54 3.98 -16.79
N ALA A 50 13.12 2.77 -16.64
CA ALA A 50 13.22 1.77 -17.69
C ALA A 50 11.94 0.95 -17.90
N ALA A 51 10.94 1.09 -17.05
CA ALA A 51 9.73 0.25 -17.03
C ALA A 51 8.97 0.20 -18.37
N ALA A 52 8.99 1.30 -19.13
CA ALA A 52 8.33 1.36 -20.44
C ALA A 52 9.01 0.49 -21.51
N TYR A 53 10.30 0.18 -21.32
CA TYR A 53 11.13 -0.53 -22.29
C TYR A 53 11.42 -1.97 -21.92
N LEU A 54 11.12 -2.37 -20.68
CA LEU A 54 11.36 -3.71 -20.17
C LEU A 54 10.20 -4.64 -20.46
N PRO A 55 10.46 -5.93 -20.82
CA PRO A 55 9.46 -6.97 -20.80
C PRO A 55 8.86 -7.13 -19.39
N ASP A 56 7.56 -7.45 -19.28
CA ASP A 56 6.84 -7.47 -18.00
C ASP A 56 7.47 -8.42 -16.96
N TYR A 57 7.93 -9.59 -17.38
CA TYR A 57 8.59 -10.55 -16.48
C TYR A 57 9.93 -10.01 -15.92
N VAL A 58 10.70 -9.26 -16.74
CA VAL A 58 11.94 -8.62 -16.29
C VAL A 58 11.61 -7.47 -15.34
N LEU A 59 10.63 -6.64 -15.71
CA LEU A 59 10.17 -5.53 -14.89
C LEU A 59 9.72 -6.03 -13.51
N LYS A 60 8.89 -7.08 -13.47
CA LYS A 60 8.41 -7.72 -12.22
C LYS A 60 9.58 -8.22 -11.38
N ALA A 61 10.49 -8.99 -11.97
CA ALA A 61 11.64 -9.54 -11.26
C ALA A 61 12.56 -8.46 -10.66
N LEU A 62 12.90 -7.44 -11.45
CA LEU A 62 13.75 -6.34 -10.99
C LEU A 62 13.06 -5.47 -9.95
N SER A 63 11.77 -5.19 -10.11
CA SER A 63 10.98 -4.42 -9.15
C SER A 63 10.88 -5.17 -7.82
N MET A 64 10.53 -6.46 -7.84
CA MET A 64 10.49 -7.29 -6.62
C MET A 64 11.84 -7.31 -5.92
N PHE A 65 12.91 -7.58 -6.66
CA PHE A 65 14.25 -7.61 -6.09
C PHE A 65 14.63 -6.24 -5.47
N GLY A 66 14.37 -5.15 -6.17
CA GLY A 66 14.62 -3.79 -5.68
C GLY A 66 13.78 -3.43 -4.44
N GLY A 67 12.52 -3.87 -4.39
CA GLY A 67 11.64 -3.70 -3.23
C GLY A 67 12.17 -4.44 -2.00
N TYR A 68 12.51 -5.73 -2.15
CA TYR A 68 13.12 -6.51 -1.06
C TYR A 68 14.48 -5.94 -0.61
N TRP A 69 15.27 -5.41 -1.55
CA TRP A 69 16.51 -4.74 -1.20
C TRP A 69 16.30 -3.46 -0.39
N SER A 70 15.29 -2.66 -0.76
CA SER A 70 14.92 -1.45 -0.01
C SER A 70 14.45 -1.77 1.41
N PHE A 71 13.62 -2.80 1.55
CA PHE A 71 13.20 -3.34 2.85
C PHE A 71 14.41 -3.80 3.68
N PHE A 72 15.30 -4.59 3.09
CA PHE A 72 16.53 -5.04 3.73
C PHE A 72 17.38 -3.87 4.23
N LEU A 73 17.56 -2.83 3.42
CA LEU A 73 18.32 -1.63 3.82
C LEU A 73 17.65 -0.90 4.98
N TYR A 74 16.34 -0.71 4.93
CA TYR A 74 15.59 -0.02 5.99
C TYR A 74 15.75 -0.74 7.34
N TYR A 75 15.52 -2.04 7.39
CA TYR A 75 15.67 -2.81 8.62
C TYR A 75 17.13 -2.98 9.05
N THR A 76 18.08 -2.95 8.12
CA THR A 76 19.51 -2.89 8.44
C THR A 76 19.87 -1.61 9.18
N LEU A 77 19.29 -0.46 8.82
CA LEU A 77 19.52 0.79 9.55
C LEU A 77 18.97 0.73 10.98
N LEU A 78 17.80 0.15 11.18
CA LEU A 78 17.25 -0.09 12.52
C LEU A 78 18.15 -1.03 13.32
N LEU A 79 18.59 -2.12 12.71
CA LEU A 79 19.55 -3.04 13.32
C LEU A 79 20.86 -2.34 13.68
N PHE A 80 21.38 -1.48 12.83
CA PHE A 80 22.58 -0.68 13.10
C PHE A 80 22.39 0.25 14.32
N LEU A 81 21.24 0.88 14.46
CA LEU A 81 20.92 1.74 15.60
C LEU A 81 20.91 0.91 16.90
N ILE A 82 20.14 -0.19 16.92
CA ILE A 82 20.06 -1.11 18.08
C ILE A 82 21.45 -1.64 18.45
N HIS A 83 22.19 -2.13 17.46
CA HIS A 83 23.55 -2.64 17.64
C HIS A 83 24.47 -1.58 18.25
N SER A 84 24.41 -0.33 17.76
CA SER A 84 25.24 0.77 18.25
C SER A 84 24.96 1.10 19.73
N VAL A 85 23.67 1.13 20.09
CA VAL A 85 23.24 1.33 21.49
C VAL A 85 23.75 0.21 22.39
N VAL A 86 23.57 -1.05 21.97
CA VAL A 86 24.01 -2.20 22.75
C VAL A 86 25.53 -2.18 22.95
N LEU A 87 26.32 -1.91 21.91
CA LEU A 87 27.78 -1.83 22.05
C LEU A 87 28.20 -0.66 22.92
N PHE A 88 27.51 0.47 22.87
CA PHE A 88 27.78 1.59 23.79
C PHE A 88 27.56 1.17 25.26
N VAL A 89 26.45 0.49 25.56
CA VAL A 89 26.15 -0.01 26.90
C VAL A 89 27.20 -1.02 27.38
N LEU A 90 27.54 -1.99 26.51
CA LEU A 90 28.59 -3.00 26.87
C LEU A 90 29.93 -2.36 27.21
N LYS A 91 30.33 -1.32 26.45
CA LYS A 91 31.56 -0.57 26.78
C LYS A 91 31.44 0.20 28.09
N ARG A 92 30.29 0.79 28.40
CA ARG A 92 30.03 1.46 29.70
C ARG A 92 30.06 0.47 30.84
N LEU A 93 29.62 -0.77 30.65
CA LEU A 93 29.72 -1.87 31.61
C LEU A 93 31.11 -2.49 31.67
N LYS A 94 32.13 -1.86 31.05
CA LYS A 94 33.55 -2.30 31.04
C LYS A 94 33.74 -3.75 30.59
N LYS A 95 32.92 -4.22 29.64
CA LYS A 95 33.11 -5.52 29.00
C LYS A 95 34.42 -5.54 28.19
N THR A 96 35.08 -6.70 28.16
CA THR A 96 36.34 -6.89 27.39
C THR A 96 36.08 -6.76 25.89
N ASP A 97 37.09 -6.41 25.10
CA ASP A 97 37.01 -6.28 23.65
C ASP A 97 36.55 -7.59 23.00
N LEU A 98 36.95 -8.74 23.55
CA LEU A 98 36.53 -10.06 23.10
C LEU A 98 35.00 -10.24 23.27
N GLN A 99 34.47 -9.87 24.44
CA GLN A 99 33.02 -9.90 24.71
C GLN A 99 32.26 -8.96 23.79
N VAL A 100 32.73 -7.73 23.59
CA VAL A 100 32.13 -6.74 22.70
C VAL A 100 32.08 -7.27 21.26
N LYS A 101 33.17 -7.88 20.77
CA LYS A 101 33.22 -8.48 19.44
C LYS A 101 32.28 -9.67 19.31
N TYR A 102 32.18 -10.53 20.31
CA TYR A 102 31.26 -11.66 20.35
C TYR A 102 29.80 -11.18 20.23
N TYR A 103 29.38 -10.23 21.07
CA TYR A 103 28.03 -9.67 21.05
C TYR A 103 27.75 -8.93 19.76
N SER A 104 28.73 -8.19 19.21
CA SER A 104 28.59 -7.53 17.89
C SER A 104 28.25 -8.54 16.80
N LEU A 105 29.00 -9.62 16.71
CA LEU A 105 28.75 -10.68 15.70
C LEU A 105 27.42 -11.39 15.94
N PHE A 106 27.08 -11.69 17.19
CA PHE A 106 25.82 -12.34 17.56
C PHE A 106 24.61 -11.48 17.16
N ILE A 107 24.60 -10.20 17.55
CA ILE A 107 23.50 -9.27 17.23
C ILE A 107 23.35 -9.11 15.72
N THR A 108 24.46 -8.99 15.00
CA THR A 108 24.43 -8.85 13.54
C THR A 108 23.84 -10.10 12.88
N LYS A 109 24.24 -11.31 13.28
CA LYS A 109 23.70 -12.56 12.75
C LYS A 109 22.22 -12.75 13.10
N ALA A 110 21.88 -12.55 14.38
CA ALA A 110 20.48 -12.65 14.83
C ALA A 110 19.58 -11.64 14.11
N GLY A 111 20.05 -10.41 13.96
CA GLY A 111 19.31 -9.37 13.22
C GLY A 111 19.10 -9.72 11.74
N LEU A 112 20.11 -10.29 11.07
CA LEU A 112 19.94 -10.79 9.69
C LEU A 112 18.89 -11.87 9.59
N VAL A 113 18.87 -12.83 10.52
CA VAL A 113 17.86 -13.89 10.56
C VAL A 113 16.47 -13.29 10.76
N ILE A 114 16.33 -12.34 11.68
CA ILE A 114 15.04 -11.65 11.94
C ILE A 114 14.58 -10.89 10.69
N ILE A 115 15.46 -10.11 10.04
CA ILE A 115 15.13 -9.38 8.81
C ILE A 115 14.63 -10.35 7.75
N PHE A 116 15.31 -11.46 7.55
CA PHE A 116 14.93 -12.48 6.56
C PHE A 116 13.58 -13.12 6.89
N LEU A 117 13.31 -13.44 8.16
CA LEU A 117 12.01 -13.96 8.60
C LEU A 117 10.90 -12.92 8.41
N CYS A 118 11.15 -11.65 8.73
CA CYS A 118 10.19 -10.57 8.47
C CYS A 118 9.87 -10.43 6.98
N MET A 119 10.86 -10.58 6.09
CA MET A 119 10.64 -10.55 4.65
C MET A 119 9.73 -11.71 4.19
N ILE A 120 9.95 -12.92 4.71
CA ILE A 120 9.11 -14.09 4.37
C ILE A 120 7.68 -13.88 4.88
N ILE A 121 7.52 -13.53 6.16
CA ILE A 121 6.21 -13.35 6.80
C ILE A 121 5.45 -12.22 6.10
N GLY A 122 6.07 -11.04 5.92
CA GLY A 122 5.43 -9.90 5.26
C GLY A 122 5.03 -10.20 3.81
N THR A 123 5.84 -11.00 3.08
CA THR A 123 5.45 -11.47 1.74
C THR A 123 4.21 -12.35 1.80
N PHE A 124 4.18 -13.31 2.74
CA PHE A 124 3.03 -14.20 2.90
C PHE A 124 1.76 -13.42 3.26
N GLU A 125 1.84 -12.49 4.20
CA GLU A 125 0.72 -11.63 4.60
C GLU A 125 0.20 -10.75 3.46
N ALA A 126 1.10 -10.17 2.67
CA ALA A 126 0.72 -9.34 1.52
C ALA A 126 -0.09 -10.12 0.46
N TYR A 127 0.13 -11.44 0.32
CA TYR A 127 -0.60 -12.30 -0.62
C TYR A 127 -1.76 -13.06 0.02
N SER A 128 -2.03 -12.87 1.32
CA SER A 128 -3.04 -13.62 2.09
C SER A 128 -3.99 -12.69 2.83
N PRO A 129 -4.86 -11.97 2.12
CA PRO A 129 -5.77 -11.02 2.75
C PRO A 129 -6.75 -11.73 3.69
N VAL A 130 -6.99 -11.11 4.85
CA VAL A 130 -7.90 -11.62 5.88
C VAL A 130 -9.23 -10.87 5.79
N VAL A 131 -10.34 -11.62 5.77
CA VAL A 131 -11.69 -11.04 5.87
C VAL A 131 -12.00 -10.76 7.33
N ARG A 132 -12.46 -9.54 7.61
CA ARG A 132 -13.00 -9.14 8.91
C ARG A 132 -14.48 -8.85 8.76
N HIS A 133 -15.28 -9.30 9.70
CA HIS A 133 -16.73 -9.06 9.72
C HIS A 133 -17.07 -8.11 10.86
N GLU A 134 -17.74 -7.01 10.49
CA GLU A 134 -18.26 -6.02 11.44
C GLU A 134 -19.77 -5.94 11.28
N ILE A 135 -20.50 -5.82 12.39
CA ILE A 135 -21.96 -5.72 12.39
C ILE A 135 -22.36 -4.31 12.82
N ILE A 136 -23.07 -3.62 11.94
CA ILE A 136 -23.61 -2.29 12.19
C ILE A 136 -25.13 -2.39 12.26
N THR A 137 -25.73 -1.93 13.36
CA THR A 137 -27.17 -1.94 13.55
C THR A 137 -27.76 -0.56 13.29
N THR A 138 -28.78 -0.49 12.45
CA THR A 138 -29.49 0.74 12.11
C THR A 138 -30.98 0.50 11.96
N LYS A 139 -31.79 1.56 12.13
CA LYS A 139 -33.24 1.54 11.85
C LYS A 139 -33.58 1.98 10.41
N LYS A 140 -32.61 2.42 9.65
CA LYS A 140 -32.81 2.94 8.27
C LYS A 140 -32.80 1.84 7.21
N ILE A 141 -32.42 0.62 7.56
CA ILE A 141 -32.33 -0.53 6.65
C ILE A 141 -33.31 -1.58 7.14
N THR A 142 -34.17 -2.06 6.24
CA THR A 142 -35.27 -2.97 6.58
C THR A 142 -34.86 -4.44 6.62
N ALA A 143 -33.83 -4.82 5.85
CA ALA A 143 -33.29 -6.18 5.78
C ALA A 143 -31.77 -6.15 5.84
N PRO A 144 -31.11 -7.21 6.35
CA PRO A 144 -29.64 -7.24 6.38
C PRO A 144 -29.02 -7.06 5.01
N ILE A 145 -28.09 -6.13 4.88
CA ILE A 145 -27.32 -5.84 3.67
C ILE A 145 -25.86 -6.14 3.95
N ARG A 146 -25.21 -6.91 3.09
CA ARG A 146 -23.78 -7.21 3.17
C ARG A 146 -22.99 -6.26 2.27
N ILE A 147 -22.17 -5.43 2.88
CA ILE A 147 -21.26 -4.53 2.18
C ILE A 147 -19.84 -5.09 2.31
N VAL A 148 -19.14 -5.25 1.19
CA VAL A 148 -17.71 -5.51 1.19
C VAL A 148 -16.97 -4.21 0.93
N LEU A 149 -16.10 -3.81 1.86
CA LEU A 149 -15.17 -2.72 1.70
C LEU A 149 -13.79 -3.28 1.34
N ILE A 150 -13.20 -2.75 0.28
CA ILE A 150 -11.80 -2.97 -0.09
C ILE A 150 -11.12 -1.63 -0.30
N SER A 151 -9.79 -1.58 -0.07
CA SER A 151 -8.99 -0.38 -0.23
C SER A 151 -7.54 -0.76 -0.50
N ASP A 152 -6.76 0.17 -1.04
CA ASP A 152 -5.31 0.07 -1.13
C ASP A 152 -4.87 -1.22 -1.86
N LEU A 153 -5.50 -1.51 -3.01
CA LEU A 153 -5.17 -2.68 -3.84
C LEU A 153 -3.79 -2.57 -4.47
N HIS A 154 -3.34 -1.35 -4.75
CA HIS A 154 -2.04 -1.06 -5.33
C HIS A 154 -1.68 -1.97 -6.50
N LEU A 155 -2.64 -2.16 -7.42
CA LEU A 155 -2.44 -3.01 -8.59
C LEU A 155 -1.38 -2.44 -9.52
N GLY A 156 -0.47 -3.29 -9.96
CA GLY A 156 0.65 -2.89 -10.81
C GLY A 156 1.67 -4.01 -10.96
N THR A 157 2.93 -3.65 -11.08
CA THR A 157 4.01 -4.61 -11.35
C THR A 157 4.19 -5.66 -10.24
N PHE A 158 3.96 -5.27 -8.96
CA PHE A 158 4.07 -6.21 -7.83
C PHE A 158 2.81 -7.05 -7.66
N LEU A 159 1.67 -6.39 -7.53
CA LEU A 159 0.36 -6.98 -7.33
C LEU A 159 -0.40 -6.86 -8.66
N GLY A 160 -0.12 -7.78 -9.58
CA GLY A 160 -0.67 -7.74 -10.93
C GLY A 160 -1.98 -8.50 -11.06
N LYS A 161 -2.32 -8.86 -12.31
CA LYS A 161 -3.57 -9.52 -12.70
C LYS A 161 -3.93 -10.73 -11.84
N GLU A 162 -2.99 -11.66 -11.62
CA GLU A 162 -3.22 -12.87 -10.83
C GLU A 162 -3.62 -12.58 -9.37
N TYR A 163 -3.05 -11.52 -8.79
CA TYR A 163 -3.43 -11.07 -7.46
C TYR A 163 -4.85 -10.51 -7.47
N CYS A 164 -5.17 -9.67 -8.45
CA CYS A 164 -6.50 -9.11 -8.62
C CYS A 164 -7.56 -10.20 -8.81
N GLU A 165 -7.28 -11.23 -9.62
CA GLU A 165 -8.16 -12.38 -9.81
C GLU A 165 -8.49 -13.09 -8.48
N LYS A 166 -7.48 -13.40 -7.67
CA LYS A 166 -7.66 -14.00 -6.34
C LYS A 166 -8.47 -13.11 -5.39
N MET A 167 -8.23 -11.80 -5.42
CA MET A 167 -9.00 -10.83 -4.63
C MET A 167 -10.47 -10.83 -5.05
N VAL A 168 -10.74 -10.80 -6.34
CA VAL A 168 -12.09 -10.83 -6.90
C VAL A 168 -12.82 -12.14 -6.52
N GLU A 169 -12.14 -13.29 -6.63
CA GLU A 169 -12.69 -14.57 -6.19
C GLU A 169 -13.05 -14.53 -4.70
N ARG A 170 -12.15 -14.01 -3.87
CA ARG A 170 -12.36 -13.91 -2.42
C ARG A 170 -13.53 -12.98 -2.09
N ILE A 171 -13.62 -11.81 -2.72
CA ILE A 171 -14.70 -10.86 -2.55
C ILE A 171 -16.04 -11.49 -2.96
N ASN A 172 -16.09 -12.11 -4.14
CA ASN A 172 -17.30 -12.75 -4.64
C ASN A 172 -17.78 -13.90 -3.74
N SER A 173 -16.85 -14.62 -3.07
CA SER A 173 -17.21 -15.70 -2.13
C SER A 173 -17.96 -15.21 -0.89
N GLU A 174 -17.83 -13.92 -0.54
CA GLU A 174 -18.59 -13.30 0.54
C GLU A 174 -20.05 -13.00 0.16
N ASN A 175 -20.44 -13.15 -1.12
CA ASN A 175 -21.78 -12.87 -1.65
C ASN A 175 -22.28 -11.46 -1.26
N PRO A 176 -21.58 -10.39 -1.62
CA PRO A 176 -21.93 -9.02 -1.25
C PRO A 176 -23.22 -8.54 -1.94
N ASP A 177 -23.95 -7.69 -1.24
CA ASP A 177 -25.02 -6.90 -1.86
C ASP A 177 -24.46 -5.64 -2.50
N LEU A 178 -23.44 -5.03 -1.89
CA LEU A 178 -22.74 -3.84 -2.40
C LEU A 178 -21.22 -4.00 -2.18
N ILE A 179 -20.41 -3.56 -3.16
CA ILE A 179 -18.96 -3.48 -3.02
C ILE A 179 -18.53 -2.03 -3.09
N LEU A 180 -17.72 -1.59 -2.12
CA LEU A 180 -17.15 -0.25 -2.04
C LEU A 180 -15.63 -0.33 -2.07
N ILE A 181 -15.00 0.45 -2.95
CA ILE A 181 -13.54 0.52 -3.14
C ILE A 181 -13.08 1.90 -2.68
N ALA A 182 -12.32 1.95 -1.57
CA ALA A 182 -11.91 3.20 -0.93
C ALA A 182 -10.53 3.71 -1.43
N GLY A 183 -10.29 3.65 -2.74
CA GLY A 183 -9.13 4.26 -3.41
C GLY A 183 -7.83 3.47 -3.36
N ASP A 184 -6.78 4.06 -3.93
CA ASP A 184 -5.46 3.46 -4.19
C ASP A 184 -5.61 2.11 -4.91
N ILE A 185 -6.32 2.15 -6.04
CA ILE A 185 -6.59 0.98 -6.88
C ILE A 185 -5.30 0.57 -7.59
N ILE A 186 -4.50 1.54 -8.04
CA ILE A 186 -3.25 1.31 -8.76
C ILE A 186 -2.04 1.90 -8.02
N ASP A 187 -0.83 1.37 -8.27
CA ASP A 187 0.45 1.86 -7.71
C ASP A 187 1.47 2.25 -8.78
N ASP A 188 1.30 1.84 -10.01
CA ASP A 188 2.23 2.10 -11.12
C ASP A 188 1.68 3.15 -12.09
N ARG A 189 2.50 3.52 -13.07
CA ARG A 189 2.02 4.30 -14.22
C ARG A 189 0.89 3.57 -14.90
N TYR A 190 -0.20 4.24 -15.16
CA TYR A 190 -1.40 3.62 -15.72
C TYR A 190 -1.15 2.86 -17.03
N ALA A 191 -0.24 3.35 -17.87
CA ALA A 191 0.18 2.65 -19.09
C ALA A 191 0.77 1.25 -18.83
N ILE A 192 1.43 1.03 -17.69
CA ILE A 192 1.97 -0.29 -17.29
C ILE A 192 0.84 -1.17 -16.78
N VAL A 193 -0.01 -0.64 -15.91
CA VAL A 193 -1.21 -1.33 -15.39
C VAL A 193 -2.08 -1.82 -16.53
N LYS A 194 -2.33 -0.97 -17.53
CA LYS A 194 -3.11 -1.27 -18.73
C LYS A 194 -2.44 -2.33 -19.60
N ARG A 195 -1.13 -2.20 -19.86
CA ARG A 195 -0.35 -3.21 -20.61
C ARG A 195 -0.40 -4.59 -19.95
N GLN A 196 -0.36 -4.63 -18.62
CA GLN A 196 -0.40 -5.86 -17.82
C GLN A 196 -1.81 -6.35 -17.53
N THR A 197 -2.84 -5.63 -18.00
CA THR A 197 -4.25 -5.95 -17.76
C THR A 197 -4.60 -6.15 -16.27
N SER A 198 -3.92 -5.39 -15.39
CA SER A 198 -3.95 -5.64 -13.95
C SER A 198 -5.31 -5.33 -13.31
N ILE A 199 -6.10 -4.39 -13.86
CA ILE A 199 -7.42 -4.01 -13.34
C ILE A 199 -8.57 -4.78 -14.00
N GLU A 200 -8.35 -5.44 -15.13
CA GLU A 200 -9.43 -6.13 -15.87
C GLU A 200 -10.25 -7.11 -15.02
N PRO A 201 -9.63 -7.89 -14.09
CA PRO A 201 -10.40 -8.81 -13.26
C PRO A 201 -11.44 -8.11 -12.35
N LEU A 202 -11.30 -6.81 -12.07
CA LEU A 202 -12.31 -6.05 -11.31
C LEU A 202 -13.69 -6.06 -12.00
N GLY A 203 -13.74 -6.23 -13.34
CA GLY A 203 -14.99 -6.41 -14.07
C GLY A 203 -15.74 -7.70 -13.74
N MET A 204 -15.10 -8.65 -13.03
CA MET A 204 -15.73 -9.89 -12.56
C MET A 204 -16.28 -9.78 -11.14
N LEU A 205 -16.21 -8.63 -10.50
CA LEU A 205 -16.84 -8.38 -9.20
C LEU A 205 -18.36 -8.54 -9.32
N LYS A 206 -18.96 -9.24 -8.35
CA LYS A 206 -20.39 -9.56 -8.32
C LYS A 206 -21.01 -9.00 -7.05
N ALA A 207 -21.91 -8.04 -7.21
CA ALA A 207 -22.72 -7.49 -6.12
C ALA A 207 -24.13 -7.21 -6.63
N LYS A 208 -25.16 -7.47 -5.80
CA LYS A 208 -26.56 -7.34 -6.24
C LYS A 208 -26.92 -5.90 -6.63
N SER A 209 -26.50 -4.94 -5.80
CA SER A 209 -26.78 -3.51 -6.01
C SER A 209 -25.69 -2.81 -6.81
N GLY A 210 -24.49 -3.42 -6.92
CA GLY A 210 -23.41 -2.93 -7.76
C GLY A 210 -22.10 -2.65 -7.03
N VAL A 211 -21.19 -1.96 -7.73
CA VAL A 211 -19.85 -1.62 -7.25
C VAL A 211 -19.64 -0.12 -7.36
N ALA A 212 -19.13 0.51 -6.31
CA ALA A 212 -18.69 1.91 -6.34
C ALA A 212 -17.26 2.05 -5.85
N ALA A 213 -16.54 3.04 -6.37
CA ALA A 213 -15.17 3.35 -6.02
C ALA A 213 -14.97 4.86 -5.85
N VAL A 214 -14.07 5.23 -4.97
CA VAL A 214 -13.37 6.52 -4.99
C VAL A 214 -11.93 6.30 -5.40
N LEU A 215 -11.21 7.37 -5.73
CA LEU A 215 -9.79 7.33 -6.07
C LEU A 215 -8.96 7.76 -4.87
N GLY A 216 -7.80 7.12 -4.70
CA GLY A 216 -6.81 7.50 -3.70
C GLY A 216 -5.68 8.35 -4.28
N ASN A 217 -4.69 8.68 -3.46
CA ASN A 217 -3.60 9.55 -3.87
C ASN A 217 -2.69 8.93 -4.93
N HIS A 218 -2.54 7.59 -4.95
CA HIS A 218 -1.75 6.88 -5.96
C HIS A 218 -2.41 6.93 -7.34
N ASP A 219 -3.73 6.86 -7.44
CA ASP A 219 -4.48 6.94 -8.68
C ASP A 219 -4.30 8.29 -9.44
N TYR A 220 -3.72 9.30 -8.76
CA TYR A 220 -3.41 10.61 -9.35
C TYR A 220 -1.92 10.82 -9.71
N PHE A 221 -1.05 9.82 -9.61
CA PHE A 221 0.39 10.04 -9.76
C PHE A 221 0.86 10.31 -11.18
N ASP A 222 0.30 9.66 -12.19
CA ASP A 222 0.83 9.74 -13.55
C ASP A 222 0.01 10.65 -14.50
N ARG A 223 -0.96 11.38 -13.97
CA ARG A 223 -1.85 12.30 -14.71
C ARG A 223 -2.74 11.60 -15.75
N LYS A 224 -2.93 10.30 -15.68
CA LYS A 224 -3.81 9.51 -16.55
C LYS A 224 -5.07 9.04 -15.84
N THR A 225 -5.46 9.74 -14.79
CA THR A 225 -6.64 9.46 -13.98
C THR A 225 -7.92 9.38 -14.81
N ASP A 226 -8.05 10.22 -15.85
CA ASP A 226 -9.24 10.19 -16.71
C ASP A 226 -9.33 8.88 -17.52
N GLU A 227 -8.19 8.33 -17.98
CA GLU A 227 -8.15 7.03 -18.67
C GLU A 227 -8.51 5.90 -17.69
N GLU A 228 -7.98 5.94 -16.48
CA GLU A 228 -8.28 4.97 -15.41
C GLU A 228 -9.77 4.98 -15.06
N VAL A 229 -10.35 6.16 -14.81
CA VAL A 229 -11.79 6.33 -14.53
C VAL A 229 -12.63 5.79 -15.67
N HIS A 230 -12.25 6.07 -16.91
CA HIS A 230 -12.96 5.56 -18.09
C HIS A 230 -12.95 4.02 -18.13
N ASP A 231 -11.78 3.41 -17.93
CA ASP A 231 -11.62 1.96 -17.96
C ASP A 231 -12.35 1.29 -16.78
N LEU A 232 -12.30 1.85 -15.56
CA LEU A 232 -13.06 1.37 -14.39
C LEU A 232 -14.58 1.43 -14.65
N LYS A 233 -15.09 2.52 -15.25
CA LYS A 233 -16.51 2.63 -15.64
C LYS A 233 -16.89 1.58 -16.68
N ASN A 234 -16.03 1.28 -17.64
CA ASN A 234 -16.27 0.22 -18.64
C ASN A 234 -16.30 -1.18 -17.99
N LEU A 235 -15.64 -1.38 -16.86
CA LEU A 235 -15.70 -2.60 -16.04
C LEU A 235 -16.95 -2.65 -15.15
N GLY A 236 -17.86 -1.68 -15.23
CA GLY A 236 -19.11 -1.64 -14.47
C GLY A 236 -18.97 -1.03 -13.07
N ILE A 237 -17.87 -0.36 -12.77
CA ILE A 237 -17.62 0.28 -11.47
C ILE A 237 -18.05 1.74 -11.52
N SER A 238 -18.90 2.16 -10.58
CA SER A 238 -19.31 3.57 -10.44
C SER A 238 -18.23 4.35 -9.72
N VAL A 239 -17.38 5.08 -10.45
CA VAL A 239 -16.34 5.92 -9.85
C VAL A 239 -16.96 7.25 -9.44
N LEU A 240 -16.94 7.55 -8.13
CA LEU A 240 -17.51 8.73 -7.51
C LEU A 240 -16.39 9.74 -7.16
N ILE A 241 -16.43 10.93 -7.75
CA ILE A 241 -15.45 12.00 -7.54
C ILE A 241 -16.20 13.27 -7.17
N ASN A 242 -16.44 13.49 -5.88
CA ASN A 242 -17.38 14.47 -5.36
C ASN A 242 -18.79 14.26 -5.95
N GLU A 243 -19.18 13.02 -6.05
CA GLU A 243 -20.43 12.56 -6.61
C GLU A 243 -21.13 11.62 -5.63
N SER A 244 -22.42 11.41 -5.83
CA SER A 244 -23.22 10.50 -5.03
C SER A 244 -24.00 9.52 -5.89
N LYS A 245 -24.29 8.36 -5.33
CA LYS A 245 -25.10 7.34 -5.98
C LYS A 245 -25.97 6.59 -4.98
N GLU A 246 -27.20 6.29 -5.38
CA GLU A 246 -28.15 5.49 -4.64
C GLU A 246 -28.00 4.01 -4.98
N PHE A 247 -28.00 3.16 -3.93
CA PHE A 247 -27.99 1.70 -3.99
C PHE A 247 -29.06 1.17 -3.04
N ASP A 248 -30.25 0.96 -3.53
CA ASP A 248 -31.42 0.53 -2.77
C ASP A 248 -31.69 1.42 -1.54
N GLU A 249 -31.50 0.93 -0.32
CA GLU A 249 -31.70 1.68 0.94
C GLU A 249 -30.46 2.49 1.35
N ILE A 250 -29.34 2.36 0.61
CA ILE A 250 -28.08 3.00 0.89
C ILE A 250 -27.84 4.16 -0.07
N PHE A 251 -27.33 5.25 0.44
CA PHE A 251 -26.88 6.39 -0.34
C PHE A 251 -25.39 6.62 -0.09
N VAL A 252 -24.58 6.45 -1.12
CA VAL A 252 -23.12 6.57 -1.06
C VAL A 252 -22.69 7.90 -1.65
N VAL A 253 -21.94 8.67 -0.88
CA VAL A 253 -21.24 9.87 -1.34
C VAL A 253 -19.77 9.53 -1.43
N GLY A 254 -19.18 9.67 -2.61
CA GLY A 254 -17.76 9.45 -2.85
C GLY A 254 -17.02 10.77 -3.02
N LEU A 255 -15.98 10.97 -2.22
CA LEU A 255 -15.19 12.20 -2.26
C LEU A 255 -13.94 12.05 -3.12
N LYS A 256 -13.52 13.16 -3.71
CA LYS A 256 -12.21 13.31 -4.32
C LYS A 256 -11.13 13.24 -3.23
N ASP A 257 -10.01 12.57 -3.53
CA ASP A 257 -8.93 12.39 -2.56
C ASP A 257 -8.48 13.72 -1.93
N PHE A 258 -8.19 13.68 -0.64
CA PHE A 258 -7.83 14.86 0.15
C PHE A 258 -6.55 15.57 -0.37
N SER A 259 -5.63 14.86 -1.01
CA SER A 259 -4.44 15.45 -1.64
C SER A 259 -4.77 16.34 -2.84
N LYS A 260 -5.97 16.20 -3.42
CA LYS A 260 -6.44 16.94 -4.60
C LYS A 260 -7.55 17.91 -4.30
N ASP A 261 -8.31 17.65 -3.23
CA ASP A 261 -9.40 18.51 -2.79
C ASP A 261 -9.50 18.47 -1.27
N GLN A 262 -9.08 19.53 -0.60
CA GLN A 262 -9.10 19.65 0.86
C GLN A 262 -10.41 20.22 1.39
N SER A 263 -11.40 20.44 0.53
CA SER A 263 -12.71 20.90 0.94
C SER A 263 -13.40 19.85 1.82
N SER A 264 -13.94 20.29 2.94
CA SER A 264 -14.64 19.44 3.90
C SER A 264 -15.92 20.08 4.42
N ASN A 265 -16.29 21.25 3.87
CA ASN A 265 -17.46 21.98 4.31
C ASN A 265 -18.70 21.57 3.52
N ASN A 266 -19.85 21.52 4.22
CA ASN A 266 -21.17 21.27 3.61
C ASN A 266 -21.28 19.92 2.90
N LEU A 267 -20.76 18.85 3.49
CA LEU A 267 -20.91 17.49 2.95
C LEU A 267 -22.38 17.04 2.94
N ASP A 268 -23.25 17.68 3.75
CA ASP A 268 -24.69 17.46 3.77
C ASP A 268 -25.39 17.89 2.46
N THR A 269 -24.77 18.74 1.64
CA THR A 269 -25.32 19.14 0.33
C THR A 269 -25.50 17.98 -0.62
N TYR A 270 -24.69 16.92 -0.49
CA TYR A 270 -24.75 15.72 -1.35
C TYR A 270 -26.00 14.89 -1.11
N PHE A 271 -26.64 14.96 0.07
CA PHE A 271 -27.74 14.08 0.43
C PHE A 271 -29.01 14.78 0.97
N THR A 272 -29.16 16.09 0.70
CA THR A 272 -30.25 16.91 1.25
C THR A 272 -31.64 16.25 1.11
N ASN A 273 -31.89 15.55 0.00
CA ASN A 273 -33.13 14.85 -0.29
C ASN A 273 -33.14 13.36 0.10
N HIS A 274 -32.08 12.85 0.73
CA HIS A 274 -31.87 11.42 1.00
C HIS A 274 -31.66 11.10 2.49
N LYS A 275 -32.06 12.01 3.41
CA LYS A 275 -31.85 11.85 4.88
C LYS A 275 -32.53 10.61 5.48
N ASN A 276 -33.51 10.05 4.80
CA ASN A 276 -34.18 8.80 5.18
C ASN A 276 -33.40 7.54 4.79
N LYS A 277 -32.41 7.64 3.93
CA LYS A 277 -31.52 6.55 3.52
C LYS A 277 -30.39 6.34 4.53
N PHE A 278 -29.75 5.17 4.49
CA PHE A 278 -28.51 4.95 5.21
C PHE A 278 -27.36 5.62 4.46
N LEU A 279 -26.76 6.64 5.07
CA LEU A 279 -25.81 7.53 4.42
C LEU A 279 -24.38 7.05 4.66
N ILE A 280 -23.69 6.68 3.59
CA ILE A 280 -22.27 6.30 3.63
C ILE A 280 -21.43 7.38 2.97
N LEU A 281 -20.42 7.88 3.68
CA LEU A 281 -19.35 8.66 3.10
C LEU A 281 -18.17 7.74 2.80
N LEU A 282 -17.82 7.63 1.51
CA LEU A 282 -16.67 6.90 1.02
C LEU A 282 -15.57 7.90 0.66
N ASP A 283 -14.45 7.81 1.37
CA ASP A 283 -13.26 8.65 1.19
C ASP A 283 -12.04 7.74 1.08
N HIS A 284 -10.92 8.24 0.58
CA HIS A 284 -9.70 7.48 0.63
C HIS A 284 -8.94 7.77 1.94
N GLN A 285 -8.65 9.05 2.23
CA GLN A 285 -7.92 9.43 3.44
C GLN A 285 -8.89 9.72 4.60
N PRO A 286 -8.68 9.17 5.81
CA PRO A 286 -9.59 9.35 6.95
C PRO A 286 -9.45 10.73 7.62
N ARG A 287 -9.57 11.81 6.85
CA ARG A 287 -9.33 13.19 7.32
C ARG A 287 -10.60 14.00 7.55
N ARG A 288 -11.76 13.54 7.06
CA ARG A 288 -13.04 14.26 7.14
C ARG A 288 -14.06 13.59 8.07
N ILE A 289 -13.59 12.74 8.99
CA ILE A 289 -14.46 11.97 9.88
C ILE A 289 -15.28 12.86 10.82
N ILE A 290 -14.71 13.99 11.30
CA ILE A 290 -15.39 14.92 12.20
C ILE A 290 -16.50 15.66 11.45
N GLU A 291 -16.21 16.13 10.25
CA GLU A 291 -17.15 16.82 9.37
C GLU A 291 -18.29 15.89 8.97
N ALA A 292 -17.97 14.67 8.53
CA ALA A 292 -18.96 13.66 8.19
C ALA A 292 -19.91 13.37 9.35
N SER A 293 -19.38 13.25 10.56
CA SER A 293 -20.20 13.04 11.77
C SER A 293 -21.13 14.22 12.08
N LYS A 294 -20.64 15.46 11.94
CA LYS A 294 -21.45 16.67 12.14
C LYS A 294 -22.54 16.82 11.10
N ASP A 295 -22.26 16.47 9.86
CA ASP A 295 -23.17 16.59 8.73
C ASP A 295 -24.21 15.44 8.69
N GLY A 296 -24.06 14.43 9.56
CA GLY A 296 -25.07 13.39 9.79
C GLY A 296 -24.96 12.16 8.91
N TYR A 297 -23.78 11.83 8.45
CA TYR A 297 -23.52 10.51 7.84
C TYR A 297 -23.63 9.40 8.88
N ASP A 298 -24.21 8.26 8.48
CA ASP A 298 -24.38 7.10 9.35
C ASP A 298 -23.10 6.25 9.42
N LEU A 299 -22.31 6.23 8.35
CA LEU A 299 -21.08 5.46 8.25
C LEU A 299 -20.04 6.22 7.42
N TYR A 300 -18.81 6.27 7.93
CA TYR A 300 -17.64 6.78 7.23
C TYR A 300 -16.67 5.64 6.93
N LEU A 301 -16.36 5.42 5.65
CA LEU A 301 -15.46 4.37 5.19
C LEU A 301 -14.25 4.99 4.51
N ALA A 302 -13.06 4.54 4.90
CA ALA A 302 -11.80 5.04 4.32
C ALA A 302 -10.71 3.96 4.26
N GLY A 303 -9.70 4.22 3.44
CA GLY A 303 -8.49 3.45 3.26
C GLY A 303 -7.23 4.17 3.76
N HIS A 304 -6.16 4.15 2.95
CA HIS A 304 -4.91 4.92 3.10
C HIS A 304 -3.99 4.49 4.24
N THR A 305 -4.52 4.02 5.35
CA THR A 305 -3.73 3.68 6.55
C THR A 305 -3.24 2.24 6.57
N HIS A 306 -3.61 1.43 5.58
CA HIS A 306 -3.29 -0.01 5.47
C HIS A 306 -3.54 -0.79 6.77
N GLY A 307 -4.57 -0.40 7.55
CA GLY A 307 -4.86 -1.00 8.84
C GLY A 307 -3.78 -0.76 9.91
N GLY A 308 -2.93 0.26 9.73
CA GLY A 308 -1.77 0.55 10.57
C GLY A 308 -0.53 -0.27 10.22
N ALA A 309 -0.50 -0.90 9.05
CA ALA A 309 0.71 -1.54 8.52
C ALA A 309 1.70 -0.47 8.04
N PHE A 310 2.92 -0.51 8.55
CA PHE A 310 4.05 0.33 8.15
C PHE A 310 5.21 -0.55 7.74
#